data_4d707d58aea111c54fb0b2eaf0c129a8
#
_entry.id   4d707d58aea111c54fb0b2eaf0c129a8
#
_cell.length_a   1.000
_cell.length_b   1.000
_cell.length_c   1.000
_cell.angle_alpha   90.00
_cell.angle_beta   90.00
_cell.angle_gamma   90.00
#
_symmetry.space_group_name_H-M   'P 1'
#
loop_
_entity.id
_entity.type
_entity.pdbx_description
1 polymer ?
#
loop_
_entity_poly.entity_id
_entity_poly.type
_entity_poly.pdbx_seq_one_letter_code
_entity_poly.pdbx_strand_id
1 'polypeptide(L)'
;MYIIIVSLILYIMGKGKDNYRCNKEFGECELDILRGSVDEAEKKMAERNITPEMENMIKIVEKFLKDNKLVCYGGTAINNILPLEDQFYDRTLEMPDYDFYSGNALEDAKKLSDIYVKAGYSEVEAKVSSFHAGTYKVYVNFIPVADISQMDSRLFKAILRDAIKIDNISYAPPNFLRMGMYLELSRPAGDVSRWEKVLKRLILLNKNYPLRAEDCNNQDVQRKVLQFTEDEYSRIFNITRDTFTNLGLVFLGGYANMLYSSYMPKHLRKKVRDIPDFDLLSNNPEKSCTILKERLTDAGFKNIKVKK
;
A
#
# COMPACT_ATOMS: atom_id res chain seq x y z
N MET A 1 33.48 -16.57 -10.74
CA MET A 1 32.47 -15.55 -10.43
C MET A 1 32.77 -14.77 -9.13
N TYR A 2 33.48 -15.33 -8.15
CA TYR A 2 33.88 -14.64 -6.90
C TYR A 2 34.97 -13.59 -7.03
N ILE A 3 35.86 -13.70 -8.02
CA ILE A 3 37.00 -12.79 -8.19
C ILE A 3 36.60 -11.42 -8.73
N ILE A 4 35.53 -11.31 -9.49
CA ILE A 4 35.03 -10.03 -10.07
C ILE A 4 34.43 -9.13 -9.00
N ILE A 5 33.70 -9.69 -8.02
CA ILE A 5 33.09 -8.93 -6.93
C ILE A 5 34.13 -8.32 -6.00
N VAL A 6 35.18 -9.07 -5.64
CA VAL A 6 36.25 -8.57 -4.79
C VAL A 6 37.05 -7.47 -5.50
N SER A 7 37.29 -7.57 -6.81
CA SER A 7 37.96 -6.54 -7.60
C SER A 7 37.13 -5.26 -7.74
N LEU A 8 35.80 -5.35 -7.80
CA LEU A 8 34.94 -4.18 -7.87
C LEU A 8 34.86 -3.43 -6.52
N ILE A 9 34.83 -4.16 -5.41
CA ILE A 9 34.87 -3.57 -4.05
C ILE A 9 36.19 -2.86 -3.81
N LEU A 10 37.31 -3.44 -4.20
CA LEU A 10 38.67 -2.81 -4.09
C LEU A 10 38.81 -1.59 -5.00
N TYR A 11 38.15 -1.56 -6.17
CA TYR A 11 38.15 -0.40 -7.07
C TYR A 11 37.33 0.78 -6.52
N ILE A 12 36.24 0.50 -5.83
CA ILE A 12 35.40 1.53 -5.19
C ILE A 12 36.11 2.11 -3.94
N MET A 13 36.81 1.28 -3.17
CA MET A 13 37.59 1.74 -1.99
C MET A 13 38.82 2.55 -2.31
N GLY A 14 39.34 2.54 -3.57
CA GLY A 14 40.58 3.21 -3.98
C GLY A 14 40.46 4.68 -4.39
N LYS A 15 39.28 5.30 -4.45
CA LYS A 15 39.10 6.68 -4.93
C LYS A 15 38.36 7.65 -3.98
N GLY A 16 38.03 7.26 -2.78
CA GLY A 16 37.41 8.14 -1.78
C GLY A 16 38.42 8.58 -0.73
N LYS A 17 38.98 9.78 -0.87
CA LYS A 17 39.65 10.48 0.24
C LYS A 17 38.59 11.06 1.16
N ASP A 18 37.92 10.25 1.92
CA ASP A 18 37.16 10.72 3.07
C ASP A 18 37.42 9.79 4.25
N ASN A 19 38.02 10.39 5.29
CA ASN A 19 38.31 9.77 6.58
C ASN A 19 36.98 9.43 7.29
N TYR A 20 36.33 8.34 6.89
CA TYR A 20 35.25 7.74 7.67
C TYR A 20 35.86 7.09 8.93
N ARG A 21 36.03 7.88 10.00
CA ARG A 21 36.21 7.35 11.35
C ARG A 21 34.85 6.91 11.89
N CYS A 22 34.51 5.65 11.68
CA CYS A 22 33.34 5.06 12.31
C CYS A 22 33.69 4.74 13.77
N ASN A 23 32.92 5.33 14.71
CA ASN A 23 33.07 5.11 16.16
C ASN A 23 32.12 4.01 16.66
N LYS A 24 31.59 3.18 15.78
CA LYS A 24 30.63 2.10 16.06
C LYS A 24 31.32 0.74 15.99
N GLU A 25 30.63 -0.32 16.38
CA GLU A 25 31.12 -1.69 16.16
C GLU A 25 31.30 -1.97 14.67
N PHE A 26 32.25 -2.85 14.32
CA PHE A 26 32.67 -3.11 12.93
C PHE A 26 31.49 -3.45 12.01
N GLY A 27 30.54 -4.29 12.45
CA GLY A 27 29.36 -4.66 11.65
C GLY A 27 28.39 -3.49 11.40
N GLU A 28 28.28 -2.54 12.32
CA GLU A 28 27.48 -1.33 12.12
C GLU A 28 28.13 -0.38 11.13
N CYS A 29 29.47 -0.31 11.15
CA CYS A 29 30.23 0.47 10.18
C CYS A 29 30.09 -0.09 8.76
N GLU A 30 30.15 -1.41 8.59
CA GLU A 30 29.91 -2.05 7.29
C GLU A 30 28.51 -1.79 6.76
N LEU A 31 27.49 -1.87 7.62
CA LEU A 31 26.10 -1.57 7.25
C LEU A 31 25.92 -0.11 6.83
N ASP A 32 26.55 0.84 7.52
CA ASP A 32 26.47 2.26 7.16
C ASP A 32 27.19 2.54 5.81
N ILE A 33 28.32 1.88 5.54
CA ILE A 33 29.01 1.96 4.26
C ILE A 33 28.15 1.38 3.13
N LEU A 34 27.53 0.21 3.38
CA LEU A 34 26.66 -0.42 2.39
C LEU A 34 25.42 0.43 2.11
N ARG A 35 24.78 0.99 3.14
CA ARG A 35 23.65 1.91 2.98
C ARG A 35 24.05 3.14 2.18
N GLY A 36 25.15 3.80 2.54
CA GLY A 36 25.64 4.95 1.79
C GLY A 36 25.96 4.61 0.33
N SER A 37 26.50 3.42 0.06
CA SER A 37 26.79 2.96 -1.30
C SER A 37 25.51 2.66 -2.09
N VAL A 38 24.49 2.09 -1.43
CA VAL A 38 23.18 1.85 -2.05
C VAL A 38 22.49 3.17 -2.35
N ASP A 39 22.43 4.09 -1.38
CA ASP A 39 21.82 5.42 -1.55
C ASP A 39 22.49 6.21 -2.68
N GLU A 40 23.84 6.14 -2.77
CA GLU A 40 24.58 6.79 -3.85
C GLU A 40 24.35 6.12 -5.21
N ALA A 41 24.21 4.79 -5.24
CA ALA A 41 23.89 4.04 -6.46
C ALA A 41 22.45 4.34 -6.93
N GLU A 42 21.49 4.37 -6.01
CA GLU A 42 20.10 4.74 -6.29
C GLU A 42 20.02 6.19 -6.79
N LYS A 43 20.73 7.13 -6.15
CA LYS A 43 20.83 8.51 -6.61
C LYS A 43 21.42 8.62 -8.01
N LYS A 44 22.51 7.92 -8.31
CA LYS A 44 23.12 7.88 -9.65
C LYS A 44 22.22 7.19 -10.69
N MET A 45 21.38 6.23 -10.28
CA MET A 45 20.37 5.65 -11.15
C MET A 45 19.22 6.63 -11.41
N ALA A 46 18.81 7.40 -10.42
CA ALA A 46 17.80 8.45 -10.56
C ALA A 46 18.31 9.65 -11.38
N GLU A 47 19.60 9.99 -11.28
CA GLU A 47 20.26 11.06 -12.07
C GLU A 47 20.55 10.67 -13.53
N ARG A 48 20.17 9.48 -14.00
CA ARG A 48 20.22 9.15 -15.42
C ARG A 48 19.22 10.02 -16.16
N ASN A 49 19.71 11.03 -16.84
CA ASN A 49 18.91 11.82 -17.77
C ASN A 49 18.07 10.91 -18.65
N ILE A 50 16.79 11.19 -18.75
CA ILE A 50 15.89 10.46 -19.64
C ILE A 50 16.44 10.57 -21.06
N THR A 51 16.80 9.43 -21.66
CA THR A 51 17.27 9.40 -23.03
C THR A 51 16.09 9.55 -24.01
N PRO A 52 16.33 10.00 -25.25
CA PRO A 52 15.28 10.03 -26.28
C PRO A 52 14.60 8.67 -26.51
N GLU A 53 15.35 7.59 -26.30
CA GLU A 53 14.81 6.22 -26.35
C GLU A 53 13.81 5.96 -25.20
N MET A 54 14.15 6.34 -24.00
CA MET A 54 13.27 6.22 -22.81
C MET A 54 12.01 7.09 -22.97
N GLU A 55 12.14 8.31 -23.51
CA GLU A 55 10.99 9.13 -23.84
C GLU A 55 10.05 8.45 -24.86
N ASN A 56 10.60 7.76 -25.84
CA ASN A 56 9.80 7.02 -26.80
C ASN A 56 9.09 5.83 -26.14
N MET A 57 9.76 5.11 -25.24
CA MET A 57 9.13 4.04 -24.43
C MET A 57 7.94 4.59 -23.64
N ILE A 58 8.09 5.74 -22.98
CA ILE A 58 7.02 6.41 -22.23
C ILE A 58 5.84 6.76 -23.15
N LYS A 59 6.11 7.36 -24.31
CA LYS A 59 5.06 7.75 -25.28
C LYS A 59 4.25 6.54 -25.76
N ILE A 60 4.89 5.39 -25.95
CA ILE A 60 4.22 4.15 -26.35
C ILE A 60 3.25 3.66 -25.26
N VAL A 61 3.68 3.59 -23.99
CA VAL A 61 2.80 3.13 -22.90
C VAL A 61 1.68 4.13 -22.64
N GLU A 62 1.95 5.43 -22.68
CA GLU A 62 0.91 6.46 -22.55
C GLU A 62 -0.14 6.39 -23.66
N LYS A 63 0.31 6.19 -24.91
CA LYS A 63 -0.60 5.98 -26.02
C LYS A 63 -1.44 4.72 -25.82
N PHE A 64 -0.82 3.63 -25.37
CA PHE A 64 -1.53 2.39 -25.06
C PHE A 64 -2.61 2.58 -23.99
N LEU A 65 -2.31 3.32 -22.92
CA LEU A 65 -3.27 3.67 -21.86
C LEU A 65 -4.48 4.44 -22.41
N LYS A 66 -4.23 5.44 -23.26
CA LYS A 66 -5.26 6.28 -23.90
C LYS A 66 -6.17 5.46 -24.82
N ASP A 67 -5.56 4.69 -25.72
CA ASP A 67 -6.27 3.93 -26.77
C ASP A 67 -7.14 2.81 -26.17
N ASN A 68 -6.69 2.16 -25.10
CA ASN A 68 -7.41 1.07 -24.44
C ASN A 68 -8.26 1.52 -23.24
N LYS A 69 -8.29 2.82 -22.93
CA LYS A 69 -9.05 3.41 -21.81
C LYS A 69 -8.78 2.70 -20.48
N LEU A 70 -7.51 2.42 -20.21
CA LEU A 70 -7.07 1.78 -18.99
C LEU A 70 -6.95 2.80 -17.85
N VAL A 71 -6.91 2.32 -16.60
CA VAL A 71 -6.88 3.19 -15.43
C VAL A 71 -5.54 3.08 -14.73
N CYS A 72 -4.77 4.16 -14.77
CA CYS A 72 -3.50 4.27 -14.07
C CYS A 72 -3.71 4.39 -12.56
N TYR A 73 -2.87 3.71 -11.76
CA TYR A 73 -2.84 3.79 -10.30
C TYR A 73 -1.40 3.90 -9.80
N GLY A 74 -1.16 3.72 -8.52
CA GLY A 74 0.19 3.74 -7.95
C GLY A 74 0.82 5.13 -7.87
N GLY A 75 2.14 5.17 -7.83
CA GLY A 75 2.91 6.40 -7.61
C GLY A 75 2.71 7.43 -8.72
N THR A 76 2.78 7.01 -9.97
CA THR A 76 2.61 7.88 -11.14
C THR A 76 1.21 8.49 -11.18
N ALA A 77 0.17 7.72 -10.83
CA ALA A 77 -1.18 8.25 -10.77
C ALA A 77 -1.34 9.31 -9.67
N ILE A 78 -0.83 9.05 -8.46
CA ILE A 78 -0.88 10.01 -7.36
C ILE A 78 -0.16 11.30 -7.76
N ASN A 79 1.06 11.18 -8.29
CA ASN A 79 1.86 12.33 -8.72
C ASN A 79 1.13 13.19 -9.76
N ASN A 80 0.54 12.55 -10.77
CA ASN A 80 -0.03 13.26 -11.91
C ASN A 80 -1.36 13.94 -11.60
N ILE A 81 -2.12 13.48 -10.60
CA ILE A 81 -3.35 14.17 -10.17
C ILE A 81 -3.08 15.29 -9.19
N LEU A 82 -1.88 15.40 -8.61
CA LEU A 82 -1.50 16.48 -7.73
C LEU A 82 -1.17 17.75 -8.52
N PRO A 83 -1.40 18.97 -7.94
CA PRO A 83 -0.91 20.20 -8.52
C PRO A 83 0.62 20.18 -8.60
N LEU A 84 1.20 20.95 -9.53
CA LEU A 84 2.63 20.92 -9.86
C LEU A 84 3.53 21.12 -8.63
N GLU A 85 3.15 22.00 -7.71
CA GLU A 85 3.90 22.30 -6.49
C GLU A 85 3.96 21.15 -5.47
N ASP A 86 3.05 20.19 -5.57
CA ASP A 86 2.98 19.02 -4.69
C ASP A 86 3.39 17.71 -5.39
N GLN A 87 3.78 17.80 -6.67
CA GLN A 87 4.31 16.62 -7.40
C GLN A 87 5.68 16.25 -6.84
N PHE A 88 5.93 14.94 -6.73
CA PHE A 88 7.12 14.39 -6.10
C PHE A 88 8.03 13.62 -7.07
N TYR A 89 7.63 13.45 -8.33
CA TYR A 89 8.47 12.91 -9.39
C TYR A 89 8.96 14.02 -10.30
N ASP A 90 10.26 14.07 -10.52
CA ASP A 90 10.86 14.92 -11.54
C ASP A 90 10.91 14.14 -12.87
N ARG A 91 10.04 14.51 -13.80
CA ARG A 91 9.95 13.88 -15.12
C ARG A 91 11.19 14.08 -15.99
N THR A 92 12.09 14.96 -15.61
CA THR A 92 13.36 15.17 -16.32
C THR A 92 14.44 14.22 -15.84
N LEU A 93 14.28 13.65 -14.64
CA LEU A 93 15.27 12.80 -13.98
C LEU A 93 14.82 11.35 -13.83
N GLU A 94 13.50 11.14 -13.66
CA GLU A 94 12.94 9.82 -13.37
C GLU A 94 11.99 9.36 -14.47
N MET A 95 12.24 8.14 -15.00
CA MET A 95 11.28 7.48 -15.89
C MET A 95 10.06 7.06 -15.08
N PRO A 96 8.83 7.48 -15.47
CA PRO A 96 7.63 7.04 -14.77
C PRO A 96 7.42 5.54 -14.96
N ASP A 97 7.17 4.84 -13.86
CA ASP A 97 6.67 3.46 -13.85
C ASP A 97 5.14 3.51 -13.90
N TYR A 98 4.56 2.94 -14.94
CA TYR A 98 3.12 2.97 -15.16
C TYR A 98 2.45 1.72 -14.59
N ASP A 99 1.87 1.88 -13.39
CA ASP A 99 0.94 0.90 -12.83
C ASP A 99 -0.46 1.14 -13.38
N PHE A 100 -1.13 0.15 -13.99
CA PHE A 100 -2.51 0.32 -14.43
C PHE A 100 -3.35 -0.94 -14.33
N TYR A 101 -4.65 -0.73 -14.13
CA TYR A 101 -5.64 -1.78 -14.07
C TYR A 101 -6.19 -2.11 -15.45
N SER A 102 -6.43 -3.40 -15.66
CA SER A 102 -7.09 -3.95 -16.84
C SER A 102 -8.11 -5.02 -16.44
N GLY A 103 -9.20 -5.09 -17.20
CA GLY A 103 -10.15 -6.21 -17.15
C GLY A 103 -9.59 -7.50 -17.78
N ASN A 104 -8.48 -7.41 -18.53
CA ASN A 104 -7.83 -8.53 -19.19
C ASN A 104 -6.30 -8.32 -19.28
N ALA A 105 -5.66 -8.28 -18.08
CA ALA A 105 -4.28 -7.85 -17.91
C ALA A 105 -3.27 -8.68 -18.72
N LEU A 106 -3.48 -10.00 -18.84
CA LEU A 106 -2.60 -10.87 -19.64
C LEU A 106 -2.58 -10.48 -21.12
N GLU A 107 -3.76 -10.28 -21.70
CA GLU A 107 -3.85 -9.94 -23.13
C GLU A 107 -3.34 -8.51 -23.39
N ASP A 108 -3.56 -7.60 -22.46
CA ASP A 108 -3.04 -6.23 -22.56
C ASP A 108 -1.51 -6.21 -22.42
N ALA A 109 -0.93 -7.05 -21.56
CA ALA A 109 0.52 -7.20 -21.47
C ALA A 109 1.14 -7.72 -22.77
N LYS A 110 0.53 -8.74 -23.37
CA LYS A 110 0.94 -9.25 -24.70
C LYS A 110 0.86 -8.18 -25.77
N LYS A 111 -0.28 -7.49 -25.87
CA LYS A 111 -0.48 -6.41 -26.85
C LYS A 111 0.55 -5.29 -26.71
N LEU A 112 0.81 -4.86 -25.46
CA LEU A 112 1.80 -3.83 -25.20
C LEU A 112 3.20 -4.29 -25.61
N SER A 113 3.58 -5.53 -25.29
CA SER A 113 4.85 -6.12 -25.72
C SER A 113 4.96 -6.18 -27.24
N ASP A 114 3.91 -6.61 -27.96
CA ASP A 114 3.87 -6.63 -29.41
C ASP A 114 4.05 -5.23 -30.04
N ILE A 115 3.50 -4.20 -29.40
CA ILE A 115 3.65 -2.81 -29.84
C ILE A 115 5.11 -2.38 -29.73
N TYR A 116 5.80 -2.71 -28.62
CA TYR A 116 7.21 -2.40 -28.48
C TYR A 116 8.09 -3.15 -29.49
N VAL A 117 7.82 -4.43 -29.72
CA VAL A 117 8.53 -5.21 -30.77
C VAL A 117 8.35 -4.58 -32.14
N LYS A 118 7.11 -4.19 -32.52
CA LYS A 118 6.82 -3.50 -33.77
C LYS A 118 7.45 -2.11 -33.87
N ALA A 119 7.72 -1.47 -32.75
CA ALA A 119 8.43 -0.20 -32.69
C ALA A 119 9.97 -0.36 -32.82
N GLY A 120 10.48 -1.60 -32.94
CA GLY A 120 11.89 -1.89 -33.19
C GLY A 120 12.70 -2.27 -31.95
N TYR A 121 12.08 -2.47 -30.79
CA TYR A 121 12.76 -2.96 -29.59
C TYR A 121 12.97 -4.48 -29.67
N SER A 122 14.20 -4.94 -29.42
CA SER A 122 14.56 -6.37 -29.52
C SER A 122 14.36 -7.14 -28.22
N GLU A 123 14.63 -6.47 -27.07
CA GLU A 123 14.55 -7.06 -25.73
C GLU A 123 13.26 -6.65 -25.07
N VAL A 124 12.16 -7.35 -25.39
CA VAL A 124 10.84 -7.08 -24.81
C VAL A 124 10.33 -8.33 -24.11
N GLU A 125 10.01 -8.18 -22.82
CA GLU A 125 9.52 -9.28 -21.99
C GLU A 125 8.23 -8.90 -21.26
N ALA A 126 7.26 -9.82 -21.20
CA ALA A 126 6.13 -9.76 -20.27
C ALA A 126 6.25 -10.91 -19.26
N LYS A 127 6.36 -10.59 -18.00
CA LYS A 127 6.52 -11.55 -16.89
C LYS A 127 5.37 -11.47 -15.90
N VAL A 128 4.98 -12.59 -15.32
CA VAL A 128 4.08 -12.61 -14.16
C VAL A 128 4.82 -12.06 -12.96
N SER A 129 4.19 -11.16 -12.20
CA SER A 129 4.76 -10.66 -10.95
C SER A 129 4.89 -11.78 -9.92
N SER A 130 6.07 -11.89 -9.29
CA SER A 130 6.33 -12.87 -8.23
C SER A 130 5.61 -12.54 -6.93
N PHE A 131 5.26 -11.27 -6.71
CA PHE A 131 4.71 -10.78 -5.45
C PHE A 131 3.22 -10.47 -5.51
N HIS A 132 2.67 -10.25 -6.70
CA HIS A 132 1.28 -9.83 -6.89
C HIS A 132 0.58 -10.74 -7.90
N ALA A 133 -0.24 -11.67 -7.42
CA ALA A 133 -1.05 -12.52 -8.27
C ALA A 133 -1.94 -11.68 -9.20
N GLY A 134 -1.94 -12.01 -10.49
CA GLY A 134 -2.72 -11.28 -11.50
C GLY A 134 -2.07 -9.99 -12.01
N THR A 135 -0.83 -9.70 -11.63
CA THR A 135 -0.05 -8.57 -12.19
C THR A 135 0.99 -9.09 -13.18
N TYR A 136 1.08 -8.42 -14.31
CA TYR A 136 2.04 -8.70 -15.38
C TYR A 136 2.94 -7.48 -15.58
N LYS A 137 4.26 -7.72 -15.52
CA LYS A 137 5.29 -6.68 -15.71
C LYS A 137 5.80 -6.71 -17.13
N VAL A 138 5.84 -5.56 -17.79
CA VAL A 138 6.41 -5.41 -19.12
C VAL A 138 7.76 -4.70 -19.01
N TYR A 139 8.78 -5.31 -19.59
CA TYR A 139 10.14 -4.79 -19.67
C TYR A 139 10.53 -4.55 -21.12
N VAL A 140 11.25 -3.46 -21.36
CA VAL A 140 11.84 -3.11 -22.65
C VAL A 140 13.30 -2.77 -22.43
N ASN A 141 14.20 -3.46 -23.11
CA ASN A 141 15.65 -3.32 -22.91
C ASN A 141 16.04 -3.40 -21.41
N PHE A 142 15.44 -4.36 -20.69
CA PHE A 142 15.59 -4.59 -19.24
C PHE A 142 15.07 -3.46 -18.33
N ILE A 143 14.39 -2.45 -18.90
CA ILE A 143 13.77 -1.36 -18.15
C ILE A 143 12.31 -1.72 -17.92
N PRO A 144 11.80 -1.68 -16.67
CA PRO A 144 10.37 -1.85 -16.41
C PRO A 144 9.63 -0.63 -16.96
N VAL A 145 8.61 -0.86 -17.77
CA VAL A 145 7.80 0.21 -18.38
C VAL A 145 6.36 0.20 -17.93
N ALA A 146 5.85 -0.97 -17.49
CA ALA A 146 4.47 -1.09 -17.06
C ALA A 146 4.25 -2.29 -16.12
N ASP A 147 3.42 -2.09 -15.10
CA ASP A 147 2.81 -3.11 -14.25
C ASP A 147 1.30 -3.16 -14.51
N ILE A 148 0.81 -4.24 -15.11
CA ILE A 148 -0.58 -4.40 -15.53
C ILE A 148 -1.29 -5.35 -14.57
N SER A 149 -2.22 -4.83 -13.78
CA SER A 149 -2.95 -5.61 -12.76
C SER A 149 -4.37 -5.95 -13.20
N GLN A 150 -4.70 -7.25 -13.09
CA GLN A 150 -6.03 -7.75 -13.37
C GLN A 150 -7.04 -7.22 -12.36
N MET A 151 -8.16 -6.71 -12.83
CA MET A 151 -9.26 -6.24 -12.00
C MET A 151 -10.60 -6.85 -12.45
N ASP A 152 -11.49 -7.13 -11.48
CA ASP A 152 -12.87 -7.52 -11.80
C ASP A 152 -13.54 -6.45 -12.67
N SER A 153 -14.24 -6.87 -13.71
CA SER A 153 -14.78 -5.96 -14.73
C SER A 153 -15.82 -4.98 -14.19
N ARG A 154 -16.56 -5.33 -13.12
CA ARG A 154 -17.54 -4.42 -12.49
C ARG A 154 -16.82 -3.34 -11.69
N LEU A 155 -15.79 -3.72 -10.94
CA LEU A 155 -14.97 -2.77 -10.19
C LEU A 155 -14.19 -1.86 -11.14
N PHE A 156 -13.60 -2.42 -12.19
CA PHE A 156 -12.90 -1.66 -13.23
C PHE A 156 -13.80 -0.57 -13.86
N LYS A 157 -15.03 -0.94 -14.25
CA LYS A 157 -16.00 0.01 -14.81
C LYS A 157 -16.39 1.11 -13.83
N ALA A 158 -16.54 0.77 -12.54
CA ALA A 158 -16.85 1.75 -11.50
C ALA A 158 -15.70 2.74 -11.31
N ILE A 159 -14.45 2.26 -11.23
CA ILE A 159 -13.27 3.11 -11.08
C ILE A 159 -13.06 3.98 -12.32
N LEU A 160 -13.23 3.42 -13.52
CA LEU A 160 -13.08 4.17 -14.79
C LEU A 160 -14.11 5.29 -14.91
N ARG A 161 -15.35 5.08 -14.44
CA ARG A 161 -16.40 6.11 -14.44
C ARG A 161 -16.02 7.33 -13.61
N ASP A 162 -15.40 7.09 -12.46
CA ASP A 162 -15.07 8.11 -11.47
C ASP A 162 -13.59 8.57 -11.59
N ALA A 163 -12.88 8.10 -12.62
CA ALA A 163 -11.46 8.40 -12.86
C ALA A 163 -11.23 9.88 -13.19
N ILE A 164 -10.12 10.42 -12.71
CA ILE A 164 -9.63 11.74 -13.12
C ILE A 164 -8.92 11.59 -14.47
N LYS A 165 -9.26 12.45 -15.42
CA LYS A 165 -8.64 12.45 -16.75
C LYS A 165 -7.70 13.64 -16.90
N ILE A 166 -6.44 13.35 -17.20
CA ILE A 166 -5.41 14.34 -17.53
C ILE A 166 -4.72 13.86 -18.81
N ASP A 167 -4.60 14.70 -19.81
CA ASP A 167 -4.02 14.38 -21.14
C ASP A 167 -4.60 13.11 -21.77
N ASN A 168 -5.89 12.88 -21.59
CA ASN A 168 -6.63 11.68 -22.02
C ASN A 168 -6.19 10.35 -21.35
N ILE A 169 -5.35 10.38 -20.35
CA ILE A 169 -5.09 9.22 -19.47
C ILE A 169 -6.07 9.26 -18.30
N SER A 170 -6.64 8.11 -17.96
CA SER A 170 -7.53 7.94 -16.81
C SER A 170 -6.72 7.52 -15.60
N TYR A 171 -6.81 8.29 -14.53
CA TYR A 171 -6.17 8.02 -13.23
C TYR A 171 -7.22 7.60 -12.20
N ALA A 172 -6.91 6.61 -11.39
CA ALA A 172 -7.83 6.12 -10.37
C ALA A 172 -8.26 7.24 -9.41
N PRO A 173 -9.51 7.22 -8.92
CA PRO A 173 -10.04 8.28 -8.05
C PRO A 173 -9.22 8.41 -6.76
N PRO A 174 -9.07 9.62 -6.20
CA PRO A 174 -8.27 9.86 -4.99
C PRO A 174 -8.64 8.96 -3.81
N ASN A 175 -9.92 8.68 -3.60
CA ASN A 175 -10.37 7.79 -2.52
C ASN A 175 -9.93 6.33 -2.74
N PHE A 176 -9.89 5.88 -3.98
CA PHE A 176 -9.40 4.55 -4.31
C PHE A 176 -7.87 4.45 -4.12
N LEU A 177 -7.11 5.46 -4.57
CA LEU A 177 -5.67 5.55 -4.34
C LEU A 177 -5.33 5.60 -2.84
N ARG A 178 -6.09 6.38 -2.08
CA ARG A 178 -5.98 6.48 -0.61
C ARG A 178 -6.20 5.14 0.08
N MET A 179 -7.25 4.43 -0.32
CA MET A 179 -7.55 3.09 0.21
C MET A 179 -6.39 2.12 -0.05
N GLY A 180 -5.79 2.13 -1.25
CA GLY A 180 -4.62 1.32 -1.59
C GLY A 180 -3.41 1.62 -0.70
N MET A 181 -3.15 2.91 -0.41
CA MET A 181 -2.06 3.32 0.48
C MET A 181 -2.31 2.88 1.94
N TYR A 182 -3.52 3.03 2.45
CA TYR A 182 -3.86 2.51 3.79
C TYR A 182 -3.72 1.00 3.86
N LEU A 183 -4.13 0.29 2.81
CA LEU A 183 -3.97 -1.16 2.74
C LEU A 183 -2.49 -1.57 2.77
N GLU A 184 -1.62 -0.85 2.07
CA GLU A 184 -0.17 -1.09 2.10
C GLU A 184 0.42 -0.84 3.49
N LEU A 185 0.06 0.27 4.14
CA LEU A 185 0.49 0.61 5.50
C LEU A 185 -0.04 -0.35 6.58
N SER A 186 -1.09 -1.10 6.31
CA SER A 186 -1.73 -2.00 7.29
C SER A 186 -1.32 -3.46 7.14
N ARG A 187 -0.50 -3.83 6.16
CA ARG A 187 -0.09 -5.23 5.95
C ARG A 187 0.96 -5.67 6.95
N PRO A 188 0.71 -6.66 7.83
CA PRO A 188 1.67 -7.08 8.86
C PRO A 188 2.99 -7.64 8.28
N ALA A 189 2.93 -8.28 7.12
CA ALA A 189 4.08 -8.84 6.41
C ALA A 189 4.44 -8.02 5.15
N GLY A 190 4.09 -6.72 5.13
CA GLY A 190 4.42 -5.82 4.04
C GLY A 190 5.87 -5.34 4.08
N ASP A 191 6.32 -4.73 3.00
CA ASP A 191 7.62 -4.09 2.92
C ASP A 191 7.61 -2.77 3.70
N VAL A 192 8.07 -2.82 4.95
CA VAL A 192 8.12 -1.67 5.87
C VAL A 192 9.07 -0.57 5.38
N SER A 193 10.05 -0.90 4.52
CA SER A 193 10.99 0.09 3.97
C SER A 193 10.27 1.14 3.11
N ARG A 194 9.12 0.81 2.56
CA ARG A 194 8.30 1.68 1.73
C ARG A 194 7.32 2.56 2.51
N TRP A 195 7.08 2.28 3.80
CA TRP A 195 6.01 2.93 4.57
C TRP A 195 6.19 4.44 4.69
N GLU A 196 7.41 4.93 4.85
CA GLU A 196 7.67 6.36 4.88
C GLU A 196 7.27 7.03 3.56
N LYS A 197 7.67 6.45 2.43
CA LYS A 197 7.32 6.92 1.08
C LYS A 197 5.80 6.92 0.86
N VAL A 198 5.12 5.85 1.28
CA VAL A 198 3.66 5.74 1.16
C VAL A 198 2.95 6.77 2.03
N LEU A 199 3.41 6.97 3.28
CA LEU A 199 2.83 7.96 4.19
C LEU A 199 3.00 9.40 3.66
N LYS A 200 4.17 9.74 3.12
CA LYS A 200 4.41 11.06 2.48
C LYS A 200 3.43 11.33 1.34
N ARG A 201 3.22 10.35 0.45
CA ARG A 201 2.25 10.42 -0.65
C ARG A 201 0.81 10.55 -0.15
N LEU A 202 0.46 9.82 0.90
CA LEU A 202 -0.85 9.89 1.54
C LEU A 202 -1.13 11.27 2.13
N ILE A 203 -0.14 11.90 2.75
CA ILE A 203 -0.23 13.27 3.30
C ILE A 203 -0.51 14.26 2.16
N LEU A 204 0.23 14.19 1.05
CA LEU A 204 0.03 15.06 -0.12
C LEU A 204 -1.35 14.84 -0.74
N LEU A 205 -1.79 13.58 -0.88
CA LEU A 205 -3.12 13.28 -1.39
C LEU A 205 -4.22 13.81 -0.48
N ASN A 206 -4.09 13.68 0.83
CA ASN A 206 -5.07 14.18 1.80
C ASN A 206 -5.12 15.71 1.83
N LYS A 207 -3.99 16.39 1.61
CA LYS A 207 -3.91 17.86 1.51
C LYS A 207 -4.73 18.35 0.32
N ASN A 208 -4.58 17.75 -0.86
CA ASN A 208 -5.17 18.21 -2.10
C ASN A 208 -6.59 17.65 -2.35
N TYR A 209 -6.87 16.48 -1.83
CA TYR A 209 -8.16 15.79 -1.94
C TYR A 209 -8.66 15.41 -0.54
N PRO A 210 -9.04 16.37 0.31
CA PRO A 210 -9.49 16.09 1.66
C PRO A 210 -10.76 15.25 1.66
N LEU A 211 -10.89 14.38 2.67
CA LEU A 211 -12.15 13.66 2.90
C LEU A 211 -13.19 14.67 3.39
N ARG A 212 -14.27 14.82 2.64
CA ARG A 212 -15.41 15.63 3.05
C ARG A 212 -16.33 14.78 3.92
N ALA A 213 -16.48 15.17 5.18
CA ALA A 213 -17.34 14.50 6.14
C ALA A 213 -18.76 15.11 6.21
N GLU A 214 -19.10 16.00 5.27
CA GLU A 214 -20.33 16.82 5.32
C GLU A 214 -21.60 15.96 5.28
N ASP A 215 -21.56 14.79 4.65
CA ASP A 215 -22.70 13.90 4.50
C ASP A 215 -22.71 12.72 5.50
N CYS A 216 -21.74 12.66 6.39
CA CYS A 216 -21.78 11.68 7.48
C CYS A 216 -22.73 12.20 8.57
N ASN A 217 -24.03 12.09 8.33
CA ASN A 217 -25.00 12.16 9.41
C ASN A 217 -24.57 11.19 10.49
N ASN A 218 -24.66 11.62 11.75
CA ASN A 218 -24.44 10.80 12.96
C ASN A 218 -25.48 9.66 13.03
N GLN A 219 -25.59 8.84 11.98
CA GLN A 219 -26.33 7.61 12.07
C GLN A 219 -25.54 6.68 12.98
N ASP A 220 -26.09 6.46 14.17
CA ASP A 220 -25.59 5.44 15.08
C ASP A 220 -25.74 4.07 14.38
N VAL A 221 -24.66 3.66 13.72
CA VAL A 221 -24.58 2.37 13.01
C VAL A 221 -24.38 1.23 14.00
N GLN A 222 -24.47 1.50 15.29
CA GLN A 222 -24.33 0.52 16.34
C GLN A 222 -25.51 -0.45 16.27
N ARG A 223 -25.22 -1.72 15.99
CA ARG A 223 -26.18 -2.80 16.13
C ARG A 223 -26.53 -2.94 17.60
N LYS A 224 -27.59 -2.26 18.04
CA LYS A 224 -28.16 -2.50 19.37
C LYS A 224 -28.70 -3.92 19.38
N VAL A 225 -28.10 -4.78 20.19
CA VAL A 225 -28.69 -6.07 20.50
C VAL A 225 -29.84 -5.78 21.47
N LEU A 226 -31.03 -5.58 20.95
CA LEU A 226 -32.26 -5.15 21.65
C LEU A 226 -32.74 -6.11 22.76
N GLN A 227 -31.99 -7.18 23.07
CA GLN A 227 -32.39 -8.25 23.97
C GLN A 227 -31.75 -8.17 25.38
N PHE A 228 -30.82 -7.22 25.61
CA PHE A 228 -30.14 -7.09 26.88
C PHE A 228 -30.39 -5.73 27.53
N THR A 229 -30.46 -5.73 28.86
CA THR A 229 -30.39 -4.48 29.65
C THR A 229 -29.00 -3.86 29.55
N GLU A 230 -28.87 -2.58 29.86
CA GLU A 230 -27.55 -1.90 29.86
C GLU A 230 -26.57 -2.56 30.82
N ASP A 231 -27.04 -3.06 31.96
CA ASP A 231 -26.23 -3.77 32.95
C ASP A 231 -25.75 -5.13 32.42
N GLU A 232 -26.61 -5.91 31.81
CA GLU A 232 -26.23 -7.18 31.17
C GLU A 232 -25.22 -6.96 30.06
N TYR A 233 -25.44 -5.92 29.26
CA TYR A 233 -24.51 -5.56 28.19
C TYR A 233 -23.13 -5.19 28.72
N SER A 234 -23.10 -4.38 29.79
CA SER A 234 -21.83 -4.00 30.45
C SER A 234 -21.10 -5.20 31.07
N ARG A 235 -21.86 -6.15 31.64
CA ARG A 235 -21.30 -7.40 32.18
C ARG A 235 -20.70 -8.28 31.07
N ILE A 236 -21.43 -8.47 29.96
CA ILE A 236 -20.92 -9.23 28.80
C ILE A 236 -19.65 -8.57 28.27
N PHE A 237 -19.67 -7.25 28.11
CA PHE A 237 -18.51 -6.49 27.62
C PHE A 237 -17.29 -6.69 28.52
N ASN A 238 -17.44 -6.51 29.82
CA ASN A 238 -16.33 -6.64 30.78
C ASN A 238 -15.77 -8.07 30.82
N ILE A 239 -16.63 -9.10 30.89
CA ILE A 239 -16.20 -10.50 30.86
C ILE A 239 -15.43 -10.81 29.56
N THR A 240 -15.93 -10.32 28.44
CA THR A 240 -15.30 -10.54 27.13
C THR A 240 -13.95 -9.86 27.05
N ARG A 241 -13.86 -8.58 27.38
CA ARG A 241 -12.62 -7.81 27.42
C ARG A 241 -11.57 -8.48 28.31
N ASP A 242 -11.96 -8.79 29.55
CA ASP A 242 -11.04 -9.34 30.55
C ASP A 242 -10.57 -10.75 30.18
N THR A 243 -11.45 -11.54 29.54
CA THR A 243 -11.06 -12.85 29.01
C THR A 243 -9.98 -12.71 27.93
N PHE A 244 -10.19 -11.86 26.96
CA PHE A 244 -9.28 -11.70 25.84
C PHE A 244 -7.98 -11.00 26.24
N THR A 245 -8.04 -10.06 27.20
CA THR A 245 -6.84 -9.44 27.80
C THR A 245 -5.99 -10.48 28.54
N ASN A 246 -6.63 -11.33 29.36
CA ASN A 246 -5.93 -12.39 30.11
C ASN A 246 -5.34 -13.47 29.20
N LEU A 247 -5.91 -13.69 28.01
CA LEU A 247 -5.36 -14.58 26.99
C LEU A 247 -4.25 -13.93 26.16
N GLY A 248 -3.93 -12.67 26.37
CA GLY A 248 -2.90 -11.93 25.64
C GLY A 248 -3.24 -11.74 24.16
N LEU A 249 -4.52 -11.63 23.79
CA LEU A 249 -4.94 -11.48 22.41
C LEU A 249 -4.74 -10.03 21.92
N VAL A 250 -4.53 -9.87 20.62
CA VAL A 250 -4.37 -8.56 19.99
C VAL A 250 -5.72 -8.03 19.54
N PHE A 251 -6.13 -6.90 20.13
CA PHE A 251 -7.34 -6.19 19.73
C PHE A 251 -7.12 -5.38 18.45
N LEU A 252 -8.10 -5.36 17.59
CA LEU A 252 -8.16 -4.52 16.38
C LEU A 252 -9.58 -3.92 16.23
N GLY A 253 -9.86 -3.25 15.12
CA GLY A 253 -11.19 -2.73 14.82
C GLY A 253 -11.68 -1.66 15.80
N GLY A 254 -12.97 -1.70 16.12
CA GLY A 254 -13.68 -0.66 16.89
C GLY A 254 -13.12 -0.46 18.29
N TYR A 255 -12.84 -1.54 19.02
CA TYR A 255 -12.31 -1.45 20.39
C TYR A 255 -10.89 -0.88 20.43
N ALA A 256 -10.01 -1.30 19.52
CA ALA A 256 -8.67 -0.73 19.42
C ALA A 256 -8.73 0.77 19.08
N ASN A 257 -9.58 1.16 18.13
CA ASN A 257 -9.80 2.57 17.80
C ASN A 257 -10.33 3.37 19.00
N MET A 258 -11.21 2.80 19.81
CA MET A 258 -11.69 3.45 21.04
C MET A 258 -10.54 3.70 22.02
N LEU A 259 -9.67 2.73 22.27
CA LEU A 259 -8.51 2.90 23.13
C LEU A 259 -7.56 4.00 22.63
N TYR A 260 -7.30 4.00 21.32
CA TYR A 260 -6.45 5.02 20.67
C TYR A 260 -7.14 6.40 20.58
N SER A 261 -8.45 6.48 20.75
CA SER A 261 -9.18 7.76 20.70
C SER A 261 -8.70 8.75 21.77
N SER A 262 -8.11 8.26 22.87
CA SER A 262 -7.51 9.11 23.92
C SER A 262 -6.40 10.02 23.37
N TYR A 263 -5.72 9.61 22.29
CA TYR A 263 -4.68 10.37 21.60
C TYR A 263 -5.21 11.29 20.52
N MET A 264 -6.51 11.19 20.18
CA MET A 264 -7.15 12.04 19.18
C MET A 264 -7.45 13.43 19.75
N PRO A 265 -7.53 14.47 18.88
CA PRO A 265 -8.06 15.78 19.26
C PRO A 265 -9.46 15.65 19.89
N LYS A 266 -9.74 16.44 20.93
CA LYS A 266 -11.00 16.35 21.72
C LYS A 266 -12.26 16.34 20.87
N HIS A 267 -12.30 17.11 19.78
CA HIS A 267 -13.47 17.19 18.88
C HIS A 267 -13.72 15.90 18.06
N LEU A 268 -12.72 15.03 17.92
CA LEU A 268 -12.85 13.75 17.21
C LEU A 268 -13.24 12.60 18.14
N ARG A 269 -12.99 12.72 19.46
CA ARG A 269 -13.27 11.66 20.43
C ARG A 269 -14.77 11.30 20.50
N LYS A 270 -15.66 12.27 20.29
CA LYS A 270 -17.11 12.07 20.30
C LYS A 270 -17.64 11.17 19.17
N LYS A 271 -16.81 10.90 18.15
CA LYS A 271 -17.17 10.05 17.00
C LYS A 271 -16.83 8.57 17.22
N VAL A 272 -16.16 8.23 18.31
CA VAL A 272 -15.82 6.84 18.65
C VAL A 272 -16.97 6.22 19.42
N ARG A 273 -17.31 4.97 19.12
CA ARG A 273 -18.38 4.23 19.81
C ARG A 273 -18.06 4.08 21.30
N ASP A 274 -19.05 4.25 22.14
CA ASP A 274 -18.90 4.11 23.60
C ASP A 274 -18.65 2.64 23.98
N ILE A 275 -19.34 1.70 23.33
CA ILE A 275 -19.21 0.26 23.54
C ILE A 275 -19.04 -0.43 22.18
N PRO A 276 -17.80 -0.66 21.71
CA PRO A 276 -17.53 -1.37 20.46
C PRO A 276 -17.67 -2.89 20.63
N ASP A 277 -17.92 -3.59 19.53
CA ASP A 277 -17.68 -5.02 19.41
C ASP A 277 -16.16 -5.31 19.45
N PHE A 278 -15.81 -6.58 19.70
CA PHE A 278 -14.41 -7.00 19.78
C PHE A 278 -13.98 -7.74 18.52
N ASP A 279 -13.04 -7.16 17.81
CA ASP A 279 -12.28 -7.80 16.73
C ASP A 279 -10.89 -8.17 17.27
N LEU A 280 -10.42 -9.41 17.04
CA LEU A 280 -9.24 -9.94 17.69
C LEU A 280 -8.41 -10.82 16.75
N LEU A 281 -7.11 -10.83 16.99
CA LEU A 281 -6.19 -11.82 16.43
C LEU A 281 -5.82 -12.82 17.53
N SER A 282 -5.93 -14.10 17.22
CA SER A 282 -5.59 -15.22 18.11
C SER A 282 -4.83 -16.29 17.35
N ASN A 283 -3.83 -16.90 17.99
CA ASN A 283 -3.11 -18.06 17.46
C ASN A 283 -3.98 -19.32 17.47
N ASN A 284 -4.99 -19.36 18.32
CA ASN A 284 -5.95 -20.45 18.43
C ASN A 284 -7.35 -19.90 18.68
N PRO A 285 -8.05 -19.43 17.63
CA PRO A 285 -9.36 -18.80 17.76
C PRO A 285 -10.42 -19.70 18.40
N GLU A 286 -10.38 -21.01 18.09
CA GLU A 286 -11.34 -21.98 18.62
C GLU A 286 -11.22 -22.11 20.15
N LYS A 287 -10.01 -22.25 20.65
CA LYS A 287 -9.74 -22.30 22.10
C LYS A 287 -10.17 -21.00 22.78
N SER A 288 -9.84 -19.84 22.19
CA SER A 288 -10.19 -18.54 22.74
C SER A 288 -11.71 -18.35 22.83
N CYS A 289 -12.45 -18.75 21.79
CA CYS A 289 -13.91 -18.69 21.78
C CYS A 289 -14.54 -19.69 22.77
N THR A 290 -13.95 -20.88 22.94
CA THR A 290 -14.45 -21.88 23.93
C THR A 290 -14.32 -21.32 25.33
N ILE A 291 -13.16 -20.78 25.73
CA ILE A 291 -12.92 -20.18 27.04
C ILE A 291 -13.91 -19.03 27.30
N LEU A 292 -14.12 -18.15 26.31
CA LEU A 292 -15.10 -17.06 26.46
C LEU A 292 -16.51 -17.61 26.65
N LYS A 293 -16.91 -18.61 25.85
CA LYS A 293 -18.23 -19.26 25.99
C LYS A 293 -18.44 -19.83 27.40
N GLU A 294 -17.45 -20.53 27.93
CA GLU A 294 -17.52 -21.08 29.31
C GLU A 294 -17.70 -19.97 30.33
N ARG A 295 -16.85 -18.93 30.31
CA ARG A 295 -16.94 -17.80 31.24
C ARG A 295 -18.28 -17.05 31.21
N LEU A 296 -18.82 -16.85 30.01
CA LEU A 296 -20.13 -16.22 29.85
C LEU A 296 -21.26 -17.15 30.35
N THR A 297 -21.12 -18.46 30.15
CA THR A 297 -22.08 -19.46 30.68
C THR A 297 -22.06 -19.48 32.22
N ASP A 298 -20.89 -19.47 32.82
CA ASP A 298 -20.70 -19.42 34.28
C ASP A 298 -21.26 -18.12 34.89
N ALA A 299 -21.22 -17.03 34.12
CA ALA A 299 -21.84 -15.76 34.51
C ALA A 299 -23.37 -15.73 34.32
N GLY A 300 -23.98 -16.84 33.88
CA GLY A 300 -25.44 -17.01 33.75
C GLY A 300 -26.03 -16.67 32.39
N PHE A 301 -25.19 -16.32 31.39
CA PHE A 301 -25.66 -16.04 30.02
C PHE A 301 -25.97 -17.33 29.27
N LYS A 302 -27.10 -17.35 28.56
CA LYS A 302 -27.59 -18.52 27.78
C LYS A 302 -27.52 -18.27 26.28
N ASN A 303 -27.63 -19.34 25.50
CA ASN A 303 -27.68 -19.28 24.01
C ASN A 303 -26.40 -18.74 23.33
N ILE A 304 -25.25 -18.92 23.95
CA ILE A 304 -23.97 -18.50 23.38
C ILE A 304 -23.59 -19.46 22.27
N LYS A 305 -23.39 -18.93 21.05
CA LYS A 305 -23.02 -19.70 19.87
C LYS A 305 -21.64 -19.33 19.38
N VAL A 306 -20.78 -20.32 19.16
CA VAL A 306 -19.54 -20.17 18.41
C VAL A 306 -19.82 -20.57 16.97
N LYS A 307 -19.50 -19.71 16.01
CA LYS A 307 -19.61 -20.00 14.57
C LYS A 307 -18.19 -20.14 14.01
N LYS A 308 -17.97 -21.17 13.22
CA LYS A 308 -16.75 -21.34 12.42
C LYS A 308 -16.90 -20.65 11.08
#